data_3036729a768460f9f748d819c44dcfd6
#
_entry.id   3036729a768460f9f748d819c44dcfd6
#
_cell.length_a   1.000
_cell.length_b   1.000
_cell.length_c   1.000
_cell.angle_alpha   90.00
_cell.angle_beta   90.00
_cell.angle_gamma   90.00
#
_symmetry.space_group_name_H-M   'P 1'
#
loop_
_entity.id
_entity.type
_entity.pdbx_description
1 polymer ?
#
loop_
_entity_poly.entity_id
_entity_poly.type
_entity_poly.pdbx_seq_one_letter_code
_entity_poly.pdbx_strand_id
1 'polypeptide(L)'
;MSRIVKSDEPVRTGPRAGKPTLRTISELTGLAVTTVSRALGNAPQISEATRQRVHAVAAEIGYLPDRAAQRLKTGRTNVISVLLDPHEEILGFGTSIIHGLGRALQGTPYHLIVTPTFPEDGKLDPVNYIIRNGMADGLIFSRTAPFDPRVRLLLENGFPFVTHGRTEFSTPHAFVDYDNVAFAYEATKRLIAKGRRKVTMIPPPKRLTFHQHMLHGFMTAVREAGVAYEIPEELDLDCSADVIRDYMRRRSAEPDAPDGFACPGEVSALATITGMSDNGLTLGRQYDIVAKQTSRLLSQIQPKVETIYEDLTAAGEAMGRLLIKRIGGEPAEGLHLLQSPQLAFPTN
;
A
#
# COMPACT_ATOMS: atom_id res chain seq x y z
N MET A 1 61.17 -22.59 -0.85
CA MET A 1 61.32 -21.87 -2.12
C MET A 1 60.30 -22.43 -3.11
N SER A 2 59.19 -21.78 -3.30
CA SER A 2 58.21 -22.15 -4.34
C SER A 2 57.71 -20.85 -4.98
N ARG A 3 57.98 -20.74 -6.27
CA ARG A 3 57.70 -19.56 -7.10
C ARG A 3 56.20 -19.51 -7.41
N ILE A 4 55.55 -18.38 -7.04
CA ILE A 4 54.23 -18.02 -7.51
C ILE A 4 54.40 -17.40 -8.91
N VAL A 5 53.83 -18.06 -9.91
CA VAL A 5 53.69 -17.53 -11.28
C VAL A 5 52.48 -16.62 -11.31
N LYS A 6 52.68 -15.33 -11.51
CA LYS A 6 51.63 -14.37 -11.88
C LYS A 6 51.35 -14.52 -13.36
N SER A 7 50.12 -14.87 -13.72
CA SER A 7 49.60 -14.73 -15.07
C SER A 7 48.78 -13.46 -15.15
N ASP A 8 49.38 -12.35 -15.55
CA ASP A 8 48.73 -11.15 -15.99
C ASP A 8 48.29 -11.32 -17.45
N GLU A 9 47.08 -11.81 -17.69
CA GLU A 9 46.41 -11.59 -18.97
C GLU A 9 45.44 -10.41 -18.82
N PRO A 10 45.53 -9.36 -19.65
CA PRO A 10 44.56 -8.28 -19.66
C PRO A 10 43.25 -8.78 -20.26
N VAL A 11 42.17 -8.75 -19.49
CA VAL A 11 40.80 -8.95 -19.97
C VAL A 11 40.55 -7.91 -21.07
N ARG A 12 40.57 -8.36 -22.32
CA ARG A 12 40.16 -7.56 -23.49
C ARG A 12 38.67 -7.25 -23.35
N THR A 13 38.35 -6.09 -22.81
CA THR A 13 36.99 -5.48 -22.97
C THR A 13 36.86 -5.09 -24.43
N GLY A 14 36.25 -5.96 -25.24
CA GLY A 14 35.74 -5.58 -26.55
C GLY A 14 34.79 -4.41 -26.44
N PRO A 15 34.61 -3.58 -27.50
CA PRO A 15 33.68 -2.47 -27.46
C PRO A 15 32.31 -3.04 -27.12
N ARG A 16 31.68 -2.56 -26.00
CA ARG A 16 30.29 -2.85 -25.69
C ARG A 16 29.48 -2.43 -26.89
N ALA A 17 28.89 -3.38 -27.61
CA ALA A 17 27.94 -3.09 -28.68
C ALA A 17 26.89 -2.14 -28.07
N GLY A 18 26.82 -0.91 -28.60
CA GLY A 18 25.93 0.11 -28.10
C GLY A 18 24.49 -0.40 -28.19
N LYS A 19 23.63 -0.03 -27.21
CA LYS A 19 22.21 -0.39 -27.27
C LYS A 19 21.63 0.01 -28.63
N PRO A 20 20.80 -0.85 -29.27
CA PRO A 20 20.14 -0.50 -30.52
C PRO A 20 19.40 0.83 -30.38
N THR A 21 19.46 1.65 -31.42
CA THR A 21 18.83 2.99 -31.46
C THR A 21 17.84 3.08 -32.63
N LEU A 22 17.05 4.14 -32.70
CA LEU A 22 16.21 4.44 -33.87
C LEU A 22 17.02 4.49 -35.12
N ARG A 23 18.28 4.94 -35.03
CA ARG A 23 19.21 4.99 -36.19
C ARG A 23 19.60 3.59 -36.68
N THR A 24 19.81 2.66 -35.74
CA THR A 24 20.06 1.25 -36.07
C THR A 24 18.89 0.65 -36.88
N ILE A 25 17.65 0.89 -36.44
CA ILE A 25 16.46 0.43 -37.18
C ILE A 25 16.37 1.12 -38.55
N SER A 26 16.66 2.41 -38.60
CA SER A 26 16.68 3.19 -39.86
C SER A 26 17.66 2.60 -40.89
N GLU A 27 18.87 2.24 -40.43
CA GLU A 27 19.90 1.62 -41.29
C GLU A 27 19.46 0.22 -41.77
N LEU A 28 18.85 -0.61 -40.89
CA LEU A 28 18.39 -1.95 -41.27
C LEU A 28 17.13 -1.95 -42.16
N THR A 29 16.25 -0.96 -42.01
CA THR A 29 15.01 -0.89 -42.78
C THR A 29 15.13 -0.04 -44.03
N GLY A 30 16.17 0.80 -44.17
CA GLY A 30 16.31 1.78 -45.23
C GLY A 30 15.32 2.96 -45.14
N LEU A 31 14.64 3.12 -44.00
CA LEU A 31 13.65 4.17 -43.76
C LEU A 31 14.27 5.33 -42.97
N ALA A 32 13.78 6.55 -43.22
CA ALA A 32 14.19 7.73 -42.44
C ALA A 32 13.90 7.50 -40.92
N VAL A 33 14.76 8.01 -40.04
CA VAL A 33 14.60 7.89 -38.55
C VAL A 33 13.23 8.43 -38.12
N THR A 34 12.73 9.48 -38.73
CA THR A 34 11.39 10.05 -38.47
C THR A 34 10.28 9.08 -38.84
N THR A 35 10.42 8.33 -39.92
CA THR A 35 9.47 7.30 -40.38
C THR A 35 9.49 6.12 -39.40
N VAL A 36 10.67 5.66 -39.00
CA VAL A 36 10.85 4.62 -37.99
C VAL A 36 10.18 5.01 -36.65
N SER A 37 10.45 6.25 -36.17
CA SER A 37 9.84 6.75 -34.92
C SER A 37 8.32 6.83 -35.00
N ARG A 38 7.76 7.23 -36.17
CA ARG A 38 6.29 7.27 -36.39
C ARG A 38 5.70 5.86 -36.48
N ALA A 39 6.39 4.94 -37.14
CA ALA A 39 5.96 3.55 -37.29
C ALA A 39 5.89 2.85 -35.89
N LEU A 40 6.93 2.99 -35.05
CA LEU A 40 6.95 2.48 -33.69
C LEU A 40 5.88 3.11 -32.79
N GLY A 41 5.50 4.35 -33.04
CA GLY A 41 4.41 5.05 -32.36
C GLY A 41 3.02 4.77 -32.94
N ASN A 42 2.88 3.82 -33.88
CA ASN A 42 1.61 3.45 -34.53
C ASN A 42 0.89 4.65 -35.19
N ALA A 43 1.65 5.62 -35.72
CA ALA A 43 1.08 6.81 -36.34
C ALA A 43 0.21 6.41 -37.55
N PRO A 44 -1.03 6.96 -37.66
CA PRO A 44 -1.99 6.56 -38.71
C PRO A 44 -1.52 6.86 -40.15
N GLN A 45 -0.56 7.76 -40.29
CA GLN A 45 0.01 8.13 -41.61
C GLN A 45 1.01 7.09 -42.17
N ILE A 46 1.39 6.09 -41.36
CA ILE A 46 2.31 5.01 -41.76
C ILE A 46 1.49 3.78 -42.14
N SER A 47 1.78 3.21 -43.33
CA SER A 47 1.10 2.01 -43.78
C SER A 47 1.32 0.84 -42.83
N GLU A 48 0.33 -0.06 -42.72
CA GLU A 48 0.39 -1.25 -41.86
C GLU A 48 1.62 -2.12 -42.16
N ALA A 49 1.91 -2.32 -43.45
CA ALA A 49 3.08 -3.10 -43.88
C ALA A 49 4.40 -2.48 -43.38
N THR A 50 4.51 -1.15 -43.42
CA THR A 50 5.69 -0.45 -42.91
C THR A 50 5.79 -0.56 -41.38
N ARG A 51 4.66 -0.45 -40.65
CA ARG A 51 4.63 -0.61 -39.22
C ARG A 51 5.11 -2.00 -38.82
N GLN A 52 4.52 -3.04 -39.43
CA GLN A 52 4.88 -4.44 -39.16
C GLN A 52 6.37 -4.72 -39.41
N ARG A 53 6.92 -4.21 -40.53
CA ARG A 53 8.34 -4.35 -40.87
C ARG A 53 9.23 -3.70 -39.80
N VAL A 54 8.91 -2.47 -39.36
CA VAL A 54 9.68 -1.74 -38.37
C VAL A 54 9.59 -2.43 -37.01
N HIS A 55 8.42 -2.91 -36.58
CA HIS A 55 8.23 -3.65 -35.34
C HIS A 55 8.98 -4.98 -35.37
N ALA A 56 9.00 -5.71 -36.47
CA ALA A 56 9.74 -6.95 -36.62
C ALA A 56 11.23 -6.75 -36.43
N VAL A 57 11.82 -5.76 -37.14
CA VAL A 57 13.24 -5.41 -36.99
C VAL A 57 13.57 -4.96 -35.57
N ALA A 58 12.71 -4.12 -34.96
CA ALA A 58 12.90 -3.66 -33.58
C ALA A 58 12.92 -4.82 -32.57
N ALA A 59 12.03 -5.81 -32.76
CA ALA A 59 11.98 -7.01 -31.92
C ALA A 59 13.21 -7.89 -32.13
N GLU A 60 13.65 -8.09 -33.38
CA GLU A 60 14.81 -8.91 -33.74
C GLU A 60 16.09 -8.39 -33.10
N ILE A 61 16.31 -7.06 -33.11
CA ILE A 61 17.53 -6.45 -32.54
C ILE A 61 17.40 -6.11 -31.05
N GLY A 62 16.25 -6.42 -30.42
CA GLY A 62 16.00 -6.09 -29.02
C GLY A 62 15.93 -4.59 -28.74
N TYR A 63 15.47 -3.80 -29.70
CA TYR A 63 15.33 -2.35 -29.52
C TYR A 63 14.24 -2.03 -28.49
N LEU A 64 14.62 -1.30 -27.45
CA LEU A 64 13.70 -0.70 -26.50
C LEU A 64 13.78 0.82 -26.62
N PRO A 65 12.63 1.52 -26.77
CA PRO A 65 12.62 2.97 -26.80
C PRO A 65 13.31 3.59 -25.59
N ASP A 66 14.14 4.60 -25.82
CA ASP A 66 14.78 5.34 -24.74
C ASP A 66 13.73 6.12 -23.95
N ARG A 67 13.66 5.87 -22.64
CA ARG A 67 12.71 6.53 -21.73
C ARG A 67 12.91 8.04 -21.67
N ALA A 68 14.16 8.53 -21.70
CA ALA A 68 14.44 9.95 -21.68
C ALA A 68 13.93 10.63 -22.97
N ALA A 69 14.15 9.99 -24.13
CA ALA A 69 13.63 10.46 -25.40
C ALA A 69 12.08 10.42 -25.46
N GLN A 70 11.46 9.38 -24.90
CA GLN A 70 10.00 9.31 -24.79
C GLN A 70 9.45 10.41 -23.87
N ARG A 71 10.08 10.65 -22.70
CA ARG A 71 9.70 11.73 -21.80
C ARG A 71 9.78 13.11 -22.49
N LEU A 72 10.85 13.39 -23.21
CA LEU A 72 10.98 14.64 -23.98
C LEU A 72 9.87 14.79 -25.04
N LYS A 73 9.45 13.70 -25.66
CA LYS A 73 8.41 13.72 -26.70
C LYS A 73 6.98 13.81 -26.14
N THR A 74 6.70 13.13 -25.03
CA THR A 74 5.34 12.96 -24.49
C THR A 74 5.07 13.80 -23.25
N GLY A 75 6.11 14.32 -22.59
CA GLY A 75 6.03 14.93 -21.27
C GLY A 75 5.77 13.94 -20.12
N ARG A 76 5.65 12.64 -20.45
CA ARG A 76 5.32 11.58 -19.46
C ARG A 76 6.55 10.76 -19.07
N THR A 77 6.62 10.42 -17.80
CA THR A 77 7.69 9.55 -17.25
C THR A 77 7.36 8.08 -17.39
N ASN A 78 6.08 7.74 -17.52
CA ASN A 78 5.52 6.39 -17.38
C ASN A 78 5.90 5.74 -16.01
N VAL A 79 5.99 6.56 -14.98
CA VAL A 79 6.30 6.14 -13.62
C VAL A 79 5.13 6.48 -12.70
N ILE A 80 4.76 5.52 -11.87
CA ILE A 80 3.92 5.70 -10.70
C ILE A 80 4.81 5.54 -9.47
N SER A 81 4.82 6.54 -8.58
CA SER A 81 5.53 6.46 -7.31
C SER A 81 4.60 6.05 -6.18
N VAL A 82 5.07 5.14 -5.33
CA VAL A 82 4.39 4.75 -4.09
C VAL A 82 5.23 5.22 -2.92
N LEU A 83 4.68 6.11 -2.09
CA LEU A 83 5.28 6.43 -0.81
C LEU A 83 4.86 5.37 0.19
N LEU A 84 5.82 4.70 0.76
CA LEU A 84 5.61 3.61 1.71
C LEU A 84 6.23 3.97 3.05
N ASP A 85 5.36 4.15 4.05
CA ASP A 85 5.79 4.31 5.44
C ASP A 85 6.15 2.93 6.01
N PRO A 86 7.34 2.74 6.57
CA PRO A 86 7.67 1.51 7.27
C PRO A 86 6.86 1.44 8.58
N HIS A 87 5.96 0.49 8.66
CA HIS A 87 5.21 0.15 9.86
C HIS A 87 4.98 -1.36 9.90
N GLU A 88 5.03 -1.93 11.08
CA GLU A 88 5.02 -3.39 11.28
C GLU A 88 3.63 -3.96 11.60
N GLU A 89 2.67 -3.11 11.99
CA GLU A 89 1.37 -3.52 12.50
C GLU A 89 0.57 -4.40 11.53
N ILE A 90 0.54 -4.01 10.26
CA ILE A 90 -0.17 -4.78 9.22
C ILE A 90 0.85 -5.58 8.43
N LEU A 91 0.92 -6.87 8.75
CA LEU A 91 1.86 -7.79 8.12
C LEU A 91 1.64 -7.85 6.60
N GLY A 92 2.73 -7.62 5.87
CA GLY A 92 2.68 -7.69 4.41
C GLY A 92 1.93 -6.54 3.73
N PHE A 93 1.61 -5.44 4.42
CA PHE A 93 0.90 -4.29 3.83
C PHE A 93 1.55 -3.84 2.52
N GLY A 94 2.82 -3.45 2.57
CA GLY A 94 3.55 -2.99 1.38
C GLY A 94 3.59 -4.04 0.28
N THR A 95 3.84 -5.30 0.62
CA THR A 95 3.92 -6.41 -0.35
C THR A 95 2.58 -6.66 -1.05
N SER A 96 1.48 -6.66 -0.29
CA SER A 96 0.13 -6.89 -0.84
C SER A 96 -0.31 -5.74 -1.74
N ILE A 97 -0.09 -4.49 -1.30
CA ILE A 97 -0.38 -3.30 -2.11
C ILE A 97 0.44 -3.30 -3.40
N ILE A 98 1.75 -3.55 -3.33
CA ILE A 98 2.63 -3.61 -4.52
C ILE A 98 2.18 -4.72 -5.47
N HIS A 99 1.79 -5.88 -4.95
CA HIS A 99 1.26 -6.98 -5.78
C HIS A 99 -0.02 -6.57 -6.51
N GLY A 100 -0.97 -5.93 -5.81
CA GLY A 100 -2.19 -5.42 -6.41
C GLY A 100 -1.93 -4.35 -7.47
N LEU A 101 -1.07 -3.38 -7.16
CA LEU A 101 -0.62 -2.37 -8.13
C LEU A 101 0.00 -3.01 -9.37
N GLY A 102 0.88 -4.00 -9.18
CA GLY A 102 1.50 -4.74 -10.28
C GLY A 102 0.47 -5.36 -11.23
N ARG A 103 -0.64 -5.91 -10.68
CA ARG A 103 -1.75 -6.43 -11.49
C ARG A 103 -2.44 -5.33 -12.31
N ALA A 104 -2.71 -4.19 -11.69
CA ALA A 104 -3.35 -3.06 -12.36
C ALA A 104 -2.49 -2.47 -13.49
N LEU A 105 -1.17 -2.58 -13.38
CA LEU A 105 -0.22 -2.02 -14.35
C LEU A 105 0.12 -2.98 -15.50
N GLN A 106 -0.31 -4.24 -15.45
CA GLN A 106 -0.07 -5.21 -16.54
C GLN A 106 -0.65 -4.70 -17.84
N GLY A 107 0.15 -4.74 -18.91
CA GLY A 107 -0.24 -4.26 -20.24
C GLY A 107 -0.26 -2.74 -20.40
N THR A 108 0.13 -1.98 -19.38
CA THR A 108 0.29 -0.52 -19.44
C THR A 108 1.77 -0.14 -19.61
N PRO A 109 2.09 1.10 -20.03
CA PRO A 109 3.47 1.56 -20.09
C PRO A 109 4.07 1.92 -18.71
N TYR A 110 3.27 1.88 -17.64
CA TYR A 110 3.69 2.36 -16.33
C TYR A 110 4.59 1.38 -15.57
N HIS A 111 5.57 1.96 -14.88
CA HIS A 111 6.44 1.27 -13.94
C HIS A 111 6.22 1.81 -12.53
N LEU A 112 6.36 0.93 -11.55
CA LEU A 112 6.24 1.27 -10.14
C LEU A 112 7.62 1.60 -9.56
N ILE A 113 7.72 2.72 -8.86
CA ILE A 113 8.86 3.07 -8.01
C ILE A 113 8.35 3.21 -6.58
N VAL A 114 8.99 2.49 -5.66
CA VAL A 114 8.68 2.60 -4.22
C VAL A 114 9.68 3.57 -3.60
N THR A 115 9.16 4.59 -2.93
CA THR A 115 9.94 5.57 -2.18
C THR A 115 9.62 5.39 -0.70
N PRO A 116 10.53 4.83 0.11
CA PRO A 116 10.35 4.76 1.55
C PRO A 116 10.26 6.18 2.14
N THR A 117 9.41 6.36 3.13
CA THR A 117 9.28 7.61 3.89
C THR A 117 9.55 7.31 5.36
N PHE A 118 10.37 8.11 6.00
CA PHE A 118 10.72 7.92 7.41
C PHE A 118 10.13 9.06 8.26
N PRO A 119 9.85 8.81 9.56
CA PRO A 119 9.29 9.83 10.45
C PRO A 119 10.14 11.10 10.55
N GLU A 120 11.47 10.97 10.41
CA GLU A 120 12.46 12.05 10.45
C GLU A 120 12.42 12.92 9.19
N ASP A 121 11.95 12.37 8.07
CA ASP A 121 11.77 13.10 6.83
C ASP A 121 10.61 14.09 7.00
N GLY A 122 10.80 15.32 6.52
CA GLY A 122 9.67 16.24 6.39
C GLY A 122 8.57 15.60 5.53
N LYS A 123 7.33 15.51 6.03
CA LYS A 123 6.21 14.83 5.32
C LYS A 123 6.02 15.26 3.87
N LEU A 124 6.42 16.49 3.54
CA LEU A 124 6.28 17.05 2.20
C LEU A 124 7.52 16.87 1.32
N ASP A 125 8.68 16.53 1.88
CA ASP A 125 9.92 16.50 1.12
C ASP A 125 9.93 15.48 -0.02
N PRO A 126 9.50 14.23 0.18
CA PRO A 126 9.40 13.27 -0.91
C PRO A 126 8.39 13.69 -1.99
N VAL A 127 7.25 14.27 -1.59
CA VAL A 127 6.22 14.75 -2.53
C VAL A 127 6.73 15.92 -3.35
N ASN A 128 7.33 16.92 -2.69
CA ASN A 128 7.94 18.08 -3.35
C ASN A 128 9.03 17.65 -4.32
N TYR A 129 9.87 16.70 -3.93
CA TYR A 129 10.94 16.20 -4.78
C TYR A 129 10.37 15.54 -6.06
N ILE A 130 9.34 14.70 -5.91
CA ILE A 130 8.69 14.04 -7.04
C ILE A 130 8.06 15.04 -8.00
N ILE A 131 7.32 16.03 -7.49
CA ILE A 131 6.65 17.05 -8.31
C ILE A 131 7.68 17.93 -9.04
N ARG A 132 8.62 18.53 -8.30
CA ARG A 132 9.60 19.50 -8.85
C ARG A 132 10.52 18.88 -9.88
N ASN A 133 10.92 17.63 -9.69
CA ASN A 133 11.83 16.95 -10.61
C ASN A 133 11.07 16.11 -11.67
N GLY A 134 9.74 16.11 -11.65
CA GLY A 134 8.90 15.33 -12.55
C GLY A 134 9.30 13.85 -12.54
N MET A 135 9.44 13.24 -11.35
CA MET A 135 9.93 11.87 -11.19
C MET A 135 8.87 10.81 -11.48
N ALA A 136 7.59 11.20 -11.46
CA ALA A 136 6.45 10.32 -11.70
C ALA A 136 5.31 11.08 -12.38
N ASP A 137 4.38 10.35 -13.00
CA ASP A 137 3.14 10.89 -13.56
C ASP A 137 1.99 10.83 -12.56
N GLY A 138 2.16 10.07 -11.47
CA GLY A 138 1.18 9.95 -10.41
C GLY A 138 1.77 9.36 -9.13
N LEU A 139 1.07 9.58 -8.02
CA LEU A 139 1.51 9.23 -6.68
C LEU A 139 0.46 8.40 -5.96
N ILE A 140 0.93 7.40 -5.19
CA ILE A 140 0.11 6.62 -4.26
C ILE A 140 0.74 6.68 -2.88
N PHE A 141 -0.07 6.85 -1.84
CA PHE A 141 0.36 6.77 -0.45
C PHE A 141 -0.78 6.38 0.48
N SER A 142 -0.43 5.98 1.70
CA SER A 142 -1.34 5.57 2.76
C SER A 142 -1.21 6.44 4.00
N ARG A 143 -1.91 6.04 5.08
CA ARG A 143 -1.80 6.68 6.40
C ARG A 143 -2.14 8.16 6.36
N THR A 144 -3.32 8.47 5.79
CA THR A 144 -3.82 9.83 5.63
C THR A 144 -4.24 10.44 6.96
N ALA A 145 -3.90 11.73 7.14
CA ALA A 145 -4.46 12.56 8.20
C ALA A 145 -5.78 13.22 7.73
N PRO A 146 -6.66 13.69 8.64
CA PRO A 146 -7.90 14.37 8.27
C PRO A 146 -7.68 15.53 7.28
N PHE A 147 -6.68 16.36 7.54
CA PHE A 147 -6.25 17.45 6.65
C PHE A 147 -4.80 17.26 6.23
N ASP A 148 -4.56 16.16 5.51
CA ASP A 148 -3.22 15.73 5.14
C ASP A 148 -2.50 16.78 4.26
N PRO A 149 -1.34 17.28 4.68
CA PRO A 149 -0.63 18.31 3.92
C PRO A 149 -0.14 17.81 2.56
N ARG A 150 0.10 16.50 2.39
CA ARG A 150 0.47 15.89 1.10
C ARG A 150 -0.69 15.99 0.11
N VAL A 151 -1.92 15.68 0.57
CA VAL A 151 -3.15 15.80 -0.23
C VAL A 151 -3.36 17.24 -0.67
N ARG A 152 -3.22 18.20 0.26
CA ARG A 152 -3.34 19.63 -0.05
C ARG A 152 -2.35 20.03 -1.15
N LEU A 153 -1.08 19.71 -0.96
CA LEU A 153 -0.01 20.05 -1.91
C LEU A 153 -0.28 19.46 -3.31
N LEU A 154 -0.74 18.21 -3.38
CA LEU A 154 -1.03 17.53 -4.65
C LEU A 154 -2.24 18.14 -5.36
N LEU A 155 -3.30 18.51 -4.60
CA LEU A 155 -4.47 19.23 -5.13
C LEU A 155 -4.08 20.60 -5.68
N GLU A 156 -3.30 21.38 -4.94
CA GLU A 156 -2.82 22.71 -5.36
C GLU A 156 -1.98 22.67 -6.63
N ASN A 157 -1.24 21.59 -6.84
CA ASN A 157 -0.41 21.40 -8.04
C ASN A 157 -1.14 20.66 -9.17
N GLY A 158 -2.40 20.25 -8.99
CA GLY A 158 -3.12 19.45 -10.00
C GLY A 158 -2.44 18.12 -10.32
N PHE A 159 -1.62 17.60 -9.40
CA PHE A 159 -0.84 16.39 -9.61
C PHE A 159 -1.69 15.14 -9.39
N PRO A 160 -1.70 14.15 -10.31
CA PRO A 160 -2.50 12.93 -10.16
C PRO A 160 -2.06 12.09 -8.96
N PHE A 161 -3.00 11.72 -8.09
CA PHE A 161 -2.72 10.84 -6.95
C PHE A 161 -3.94 10.05 -6.52
N VAL A 162 -3.70 8.97 -5.76
CA VAL A 162 -4.70 8.15 -5.07
C VAL A 162 -4.16 7.82 -3.68
N THR A 163 -5.03 7.88 -2.67
CA THR A 163 -4.67 7.50 -1.30
C THR A 163 -5.28 6.15 -0.91
N HIS A 164 -4.56 5.39 -0.07
CA HIS A 164 -5.19 4.37 0.75
C HIS A 164 -5.60 5.01 2.08
N GLY A 165 -6.90 5.23 2.21
CA GLY A 165 -7.51 6.04 3.26
C GLY A 165 -8.02 7.38 2.74
N ARG A 166 -9.20 7.78 3.23
CA ARG A 166 -9.84 9.07 2.91
C ARG A 166 -9.34 10.18 3.84
N THR A 167 -9.67 11.42 3.47
CA THR A 167 -9.42 12.63 4.27
C THR A 167 -10.73 13.35 4.54
N GLU A 168 -10.68 14.45 5.29
CA GLU A 168 -11.83 15.31 5.58
C GLU A 168 -11.83 16.60 4.75
N PHE A 169 -11.04 16.65 3.68
CA PHE A 169 -11.13 17.77 2.74
C PHE A 169 -12.48 17.78 2.02
N SER A 170 -13.05 18.95 1.88
CA SER A 170 -14.25 19.17 1.06
C SER A 170 -13.95 19.03 -0.44
N THR A 171 -12.72 19.32 -0.87
CA THR A 171 -12.26 19.08 -2.24
C THR A 171 -12.06 17.58 -2.43
N PRO A 172 -12.78 16.95 -3.38
CA PRO A 172 -12.69 15.52 -3.61
C PRO A 172 -11.32 15.11 -4.15
N HIS A 173 -10.84 13.96 -3.71
CA HIS A 173 -9.68 13.30 -4.29
C HIS A 173 -9.96 11.80 -4.46
N ALA A 174 -9.20 11.14 -5.33
CA ALA A 174 -9.34 9.71 -5.53
C ALA A 174 -8.77 8.94 -4.34
N PHE A 175 -9.51 7.93 -3.85
CA PHE A 175 -9.08 7.08 -2.74
C PHE A 175 -9.64 5.66 -2.82
N VAL A 176 -8.92 4.74 -2.20
CA VAL A 176 -9.42 3.43 -1.79
C VAL A 176 -9.31 3.39 -0.27
N ASP A 177 -10.37 3.03 0.44
CA ASP A 177 -10.34 2.94 1.89
C ASP A 177 -11.06 1.67 2.35
N TYR A 178 -10.73 1.22 3.53
CA TYR A 178 -11.45 0.15 4.22
C TYR A 178 -12.48 0.74 5.17
N ASP A 179 -13.64 0.10 5.31
CA ASP A 179 -14.65 0.56 6.26
C ASP A 179 -14.27 0.22 7.70
N ASN A 180 -13.40 1.08 8.24
CA ASN A 180 -12.91 0.97 9.61
C ASN A 180 -14.01 1.23 10.68
N VAL A 181 -15.08 1.93 10.32
CA VAL A 181 -16.27 2.09 11.20
C VAL A 181 -16.95 0.72 11.36
N ALA A 182 -17.27 0.09 10.25
CA ALA A 182 -17.91 -1.21 10.24
C ALA A 182 -17.02 -2.29 10.89
N PHE A 183 -15.70 -2.28 10.62
CA PHE A 183 -14.77 -3.19 11.27
C PHE A 183 -14.85 -3.09 12.80
N ALA A 184 -14.66 -1.89 13.34
CA ALA A 184 -14.62 -1.68 14.79
C ALA A 184 -15.96 -2.00 15.46
N TYR A 185 -17.07 -1.65 14.78
CA TYR A 185 -18.42 -1.99 15.24
C TYR A 185 -18.64 -3.50 15.31
N GLU A 186 -18.37 -4.23 14.22
CA GLU A 186 -18.59 -5.67 14.15
C GLU A 186 -17.66 -6.46 15.07
N ALA A 187 -16.39 -6.05 15.17
CA ALA A 187 -15.44 -6.66 16.10
C ALA A 187 -15.91 -6.51 17.56
N THR A 188 -16.32 -5.31 17.95
CA THR A 188 -16.80 -5.04 19.31
C THR A 188 -18.10 -5.77 19.60
N LYS A 189 -19.06 -5.73 18.68
CA LYS A 189 -20.34 -6.46 18.79
C LYS A 189 -20.11 -7.96 18.93
N ARG A 190 -19.15 -8.53 18.22
CA ARG A 190 -18.80 -9.95 18.33
C ARG A 190 -18.25 -10.30 19.70
N LEU A 191 -17.36 -9.47 20.27
CA LEU A 191 -16.83 -9.67 21.63
C LEU A 191 -17.95 -9.64 22.67
N ILE A 192 -18.88 -8.69 22.55
CA ILE A 192 -20.04 -8.57 23.44
C ILE A 192 -20.94 -9.81 23.32
N ALA A 193 -21.20 -10.28 22.11
CA ALA A 193 -21.99 -11.49 21.85
C ALA A 193 -21.36 -12.75 22.45
N LYS A 194 -20.03 -12.77 22.62
CA LYS A 194 -19.29 -13.83 23.33
C LYS A 194 -19.36 -13.70 24.86
N GLY A 195 -20.04 -12.70 25.40
CA GLY A 195 -20.23 -12.46 26.81
C GLY A 195 -19.07 -11.74 27.50
N ARG A 196 -18.24 -11.02 26.73
CA ARG A 196 -17.17 -10.20 27.32
C ARG A 196 -17.76 -8.98 28.01
N ARG A 197 -17.28 -8.70 29.22
CA ARG A 197 -17.88 -7.72 30.15
C ARG A 197 -17.25 -6.34 30.06
N LYS A 198 -15.97 -6.29 29.71
CA LYS A 198 -15.22 -5.05 29.48
C LYS A 198 -14.42 -5.18 28.23
N VAL A 199 -14.72 -4.36 27.25
CA VAL A 199 -14.07 -4.40 25.93
C VAL A 199 -13.07 -3.27 25.76
N THR A 200 -12.02 -3.53 25.00
CA THR A 200 -11.00 -2.54 24.64
C THR A 200 -10.65 -2.64 23.16
N MET A 201 -10.13 -1.57 22.61
CA MET A 201 -9.58 -1.51 21.26
C MET A 201 -8.18 -0.92 21.35
N ILE A 202 -7.19 -1.54 20.67
CA ILE A 202 -5.90 -0.89 20.45
C ILE A 202 -6.11 0.16 19.35
N PRO A 203 -6.05 1.47 19.68
CA PRO A 203 -6.42 2.49 18.71
C PRO A 203 -5.32 2.71 17.66
N PRO A 204 -5.67 3.14 16.45
CA PRO A 204 -4.70 3.76 15.56
C PRO A 204 -4.14 5.06 16.14
N PRO A 205 -3.00 5.57 15.63
CA PRO A 205 -2.48 6.88 16.02
C PRO A 205 -3.50 8.00 15.82
N LYS A 206 -3.69 8.84 16.81
CA LYS A 206 -4.69 9.94 16.84
C LYS A 206 -4.60 10.89 15.64
N ARG A 207 -3.42 11.02 15.03
CA ARG A 207 -3.18 11.87 13.86
C ARG A 207 -3.75 11.35 12.55
N LEU A 208 -4.17 10.07 12.50
CA LEU A 208 -4.65 9.42 11.27
C LEU A 208 -6.18 9.44 11.20
N THR A 209 -6.72 9.62 10.01
CA THR A 209 -8.17 9.71 9.76
C THR A 209 -8.91 8.48 10.26
N PHE A 210 -8.36 7.29 10.02
CA PHE A 210 -9.03 6.05 10.41
C PHE A 210 -9.11 5.80 11.93
N HIS A 211 -8.36 6.58 12.75
CA HIS A 211 -8.54 6.60 14.20
C HIS A 211 -9.98 6.99 14.58
N GLN A 212 -10.49 8.08 14.01
CA GLN A 212 -11.85 8.56 14.29
C GLN A 212 -12.90 7.57 13.78
N HIS A 213 -12.66 6.97 12.63
CA HIS A 213 -13.55 5.94 12.08
C HIS A 213 -13.67 4.74 13.01
N MET A 214 -12.53 4.21 13.48
CA MET A 214 -12.53 3.08 14.42
C MET A 214 -13.15 3.44 15.76
N LEU A 215 -12.79 4.60 16.29
CA LEU A 215 -13.37 5.08 17.55
C LEU A 215 -14.90 5.21 17.44
N HIS A 216 -15.41 5.74 16.33
CA HIS A 216 -16.85 5.86 16.09
C HIS A 216 -17.54 4.48 16.10
N GLY A 217 -17.03 3.50 15.34
CA GLY A 217 -17.59 2.15 15.28
C GLY A 217 -17.56 1.45 16.63
N PHE A 218 -16.44 1.49 17.33
CA PHE A 218 -16.25 0.92 18.65
C PHE A 218 -17.24 1.52 19.65
N MET A 219 -17.30 2.84 19.78
CA MET A 219 -18.16 3.55 20.73
C MET A 219 -19.64 3.36 20.41
N THR A 220 -20.02 3.20 19.14
CA THR A 220 -21.38 2.88 18.76
C THR A 220 -21.81 1.52 19.34
N ALA A 221 -21.02 0.47 19.11
CA ALA A 221 -21.32 -0.87 19.63
C ALA A 221 -21.36 -0.92 21.17
N VAL A 222 -20.41 -0.23 21.82
CA VAL A 222 -20.35 -0.12 23.29
C VAL A 222 -21.59 0.55 23.87
N ARG A 223 -22.03 1.67 23.29
CA ARG A 223 -23.21 2.41 23.77
C ARG A 223 -24.50 1.64 23.57
N GLU A 224 -24.66 0.98 22.41
CA GLU A 224 -25.84 0.16 22.12
C GLU A 224 -26.00 -0.99 23.12
N ALA A 225 -24.89 -1.59 23.56
CA ALA A 225 -24.89 -2.73 24.47
C ALA A 225 -24.82 -2.35 25.96
N GLY A 226 -24.44 -1.12 26.28
CA GLY A 226 -24.21 -0.69 27.66
C GLY A 226 -23.06 -1.42 28.35
N VAL A 227 -22.06 -1.91 27.61
CA VAL A 227 -20.94 -2.69 28.15
C VAL A 227 -19.83 -1.75 28.64
N ALA A 228 -19.08 -2.18 29.69
CA ALA A 228 -17.91 -1.45 30.14
C ALA A 228 -16.82 -1.46 29.07
N TYR A 229 -16.04 -0.40 29.01
CA TYR A 229 -14.95 -0.28 28.03
C TYR A 229 -13.78 0.52 28.56
N GLU A 230 -12.67 0.39 27.87
CA GLU A 230 -11.52 1.31 27.98
C GLU A 230 -10.83 1.45 26.63
N ILE A 231 -10.12 2.56 26.47
CA ILE A 231 -9.25 2.78 25.32
C ILE A 231 -7.91 3.24 25.90
N PRO A 232 -6.83 2.48 25.70
CA PRO A 232 -5.52 2.84 26.24
C PRO A 232 -5.05 4.15 25.62
N GLU A 233 -4.56 5.06 26.45
CA GLU A 233 -3.97 6.33 26.01
C GLU A 233 -2.49 6.18 25.65
N GLU A 234 -1.83 5.21 26.26
CA GLU A 234 -0.39 4.93 26.13
C GLU A 234 -0.04 4.05 24.94
N LEU A 235 -1.03 3.43 24.31
CA LEU A 235 -0.85 2.54 23.16
C LEU A 235 -1.53 3.05 21.91
N ASP A 236 -0.85 2.85 20.79
CA ASP A 236 -1.46 2.86 19.47
C ASP A 236 -0.77 1.84 18.55
N LEU A 237 -1.24 1.76 17.30
CA LEU A 237 -0.72 0.81 16.32
C LEU A 237 0.72 1.12 15.83
N ASP A 238 1.33 2.23 16.23
CA ASP A 238 2.74 2.52 15.94
C ASP A 238 3.67 2.03 17.07
N CYS A 239 3.11 1.53 18.18
CA CYS A 239 3.89 0.89 19.23
C CYS A 239 4.44 -0.46 18.75
N SER A 240 5.66 -0.80 19.18
CA SER A 240 6.23 -2.11 18.88
C SER A 240 5.45 -3.23 19.57
N ALA A 241 5.56 -4.46 19.04
CA ALA A 241 4.94 -5.65 19.62
C ALA A 241 5.31 -5.84 21.09
N ASP A 242 6.56 -5.56 21.47
CA ASP A 242 7.04 -5.68 22.85
C ASP A 242 6.37 -4.69 23.79
N VAL A 243 6.18 -3.43 23.36
CA VAL A 243 5.46 -2.40 24.14
C VAL A 243 4.01 -2.81 24.35
N ILE A 244 3.32 -3.30 23.32
CA ILE A 244 1.95 -3.78 23.43
C ILE A 244 1.87 -4.99 24.36
N ARG A 245 2.77 -5.98 24.22
CA ARG A 245 2.87 -7.14 25.10
C ARG A 245 3.04 -6.76 26.55
N ASP A 246 4.01 -5.89 26.85
CA ASP A 246 4.30 -5.47 28.24
C ASP A 246 3.14 -4.70 28.85
N TYR A 247 2.46 -3.85 28.07
CA TYR A 247 1.24 -3.19 28.53
C TYR A 247 0.14 -4.23 28.87
N MET A 248 -0.13 -5.17 27.97
CA MET A 248 -1.17 -6.19 28.17
C MET A 248 -0.85 -7.10 29.37
N ARG A 249 0.42 -7.47 29.57
CA ARG A 249 0.87 -8.22 30.74
C ARG A 249 0.61 -7.45 32.04
N ARG A 250 0.92 -6.16 32.11
CA ARG A 250 0.66 -5.33 33.30
C ARG A 250 -0.84 -5.16 33.52
N ARG A 251 -1.57 -4.76 32.46
CA ARG A 251 -3.00 -4.43 32.55
C ARG A 251 -3.86 -5.65 32.89
N SER A 252 -3.52 -6.82 32.40
CA SER A 252 -4.24 -8.08 32.69
C SER A 252 -4.07 -8.59 34.09
N ALA A 253 -3.11 -8.11 34.86
CA ALA A 253 -2.95 -8.44 36.29
C ALA A 253 -3.87 -7.61 37.18
N GLU A 254 -4.51 -6.57 36.67
CA GLU A 254 -5.39 -5.70 37.42
C GLU A 254 -6.81 -6.29 37.55
N PRO A 255 -7.52 -6.08 38.68
CA PRO A 255 -8.83 -6.72 38.90
C PRO A 255 -9.91 -6.34 37.90
N ASP A 256 -9.83 -5.16 37.33
CA ASP A 256 -10.80 -4.60 36.36
C ASP A 256 -10.30 -4.64 34.92
N ALA A 257 -9.35 -5.52 34.63
CA ALA A 257 -8.80 -5.68 33.27
C ALA A 257 -9.89 -6.00 32.24
N PRO A 258 -9.75 -5.51 30.98
CA PRO A 258 -10.63 -5.90 29.90
C PRO A 258 -10.50 -7.39 29.58
N ASP A 259 -11.61 -7.99 29.14
CA ASP A 259 -11.68 -9.39 28.74
C ASP A 259 -12.07 -9.58 27.27
N GLY A 260 -12.28 -8.50 26.53
CA GLY A 260 -12.52 -8.49 25.08
C GLY A 260 -11.65 -7.47 24.35
N PHE A 261 -10.94 -7.90 23.32
CA PHE A 261 -9.95 -7.08 22.62
C PHE A 261 -10.25 -6.98 21.12
N ALA A 262 -10.54 -5.77 20.62
CA ALA A 262 -10.57 -5.47 19.19
C ALA A 262 -9.17 -5.02 18.74
N CYS A 263 -8.53 -5.82 17.90
CA CYS A 263 -7.17 -5.58 17.41
C CYS A 263 -7.21 -5.25 15.92
N PRO A 264 -6.86 -4.01 15.52
CA PRO A 264 -6.91 -3.61 14.11
C PRO A 264 -5.82 -4.18 13.21
N GLY A 265 -4.97 -5.08 13.71
CA GLY A 265 -3.94 -5.76 12.96
C GLY A 265 -3.49 -7.07 13.60
N GLU A 266 -2.66 -7.81 12.87
CA GLU A 266 -2.15 -9.10 13.32
C GLU A 266 -1.11 -8.97 14.43
N VAL A 267 -0.25 -7.95 14.36
CA VAL A 267 0.84 -7.76 15.32
C VAL A 267 0.28 -7.42 16.70
N SER A 268 -0.65 -6.46 16.77
CA SER A 268 -1.30 -6.11 18.04
C SER A 268 -2.09 -7.28 18.64
N ALA A 269 -2.72 -8.12 17.81
CA ALA A 269 -3.39 -9.33 18.27
C ALA A 269 -2.40 -10.35 18.87
N LEU A 270 -1.28 -10.62 18.20
CA LEU A 270 -0.24 -11.53 18.67
C LEU A 270 0.43 -11.04 19.96
N ALA A 271 0.75 -9.76 20.03
CA ALA A 271 1.32 -9.13 21.20
C ALA A 271 0.35 -9.19 22.40
N THR A 272 -0.96 -8.98 22.17
CA THR A 272 -1.99 -9.14 23.18
C THR A 272 -2.06 -10.58 23.68
N ILE A 273 -2.10 -11.58 22.79
CA ILE A 273 -2.10 -13.01 23.17
C ILE A 273 -0.89 -13.32 24.05
N THR A 274 0.29 -12.86 23.65
CA THR A 274 1.52 -13.14 24.39
C THR A 274 1.50 -12.49 25.77
N GLY A 275 1.13 -11.20 25.86
CA GLY A 275 1.04 -10.49 27.15
C GLY A 275 0.01 -11.08 28.11
N MET A 276 -1.14 -11.54 27.61
CA MET A 276 -2.14 -12.25 28.40
C MET A 276 -1.63 -13.63 28.87
N SER A 277 -0.94 -14.35 27.97
CA SER A 277 -0.37 -15.68 28.29
C SER A 277 0.75 -15.61 29.34
N ASP A 278 1.51 -14.51 29.40
CA ASP A 278 2.53 -14.30 30.46
C ASP A 278 1.94 -14.32 31.86
N ASN A 279 0.64 -14.02 32.00
CA ASN A 279 -0.13 -14.14 33.27
C ASN A 279 -0.98 -15.40 33.34
N GLY A 280 -0.74 -16.41 32.52
CA GLY A 280 -1.44 -17.68 32.48
C GLY A 280 -2.88 -17.63 31.99
N LEU A 281 -3.29 -16.52 31.34
CA LEU A 281 -4.62 -16.38 30.77
C LEU A 281 -4.72 -17.07 29.42
N THR A 282 -5.86 -17.69 29.13
CA THR A 282 -6.07 -18.49 27.92
C THR A 282 -7.13 -17.87 27.05
N LEU A 283 -6.78 -17.65 25.77
CA LEU A 283 -7.70 -17.20 24.73
C LEU A 283 -8.91 -18.16 24.60
N GLY A 284 -10.10 -17.60 24.47
CA GLY A 284 -11.35 -18.34 24.40
C GLY A 284 -11.90 -18.80 25.74
N ARG A 285 -11.16 -18.59 26.86
CA ARG A 285 -11.59 -18.87 28.20
C ARG A 285 -11.76 -17.59 29.01
N GLN A 286 -10.65 -16.97 29.43
CA GLN A 286 -10.68 -15.76 30.23
C GLN A 286 -10.85 -14.48 29.37
N TYR A 287 -10.43 -14.52 28.14
CA TYR A 287 -10.55 -13.38 27.20
C TYR A 287 -10.79 -13.85 25.77
N ASP A 288 -11.23 -12.92 24.93
CA ASP A 288 -11.35 -13.10 23.47
C ASP A 288 -10.73 -11.95 22.70
N ILE A 289 -10.32 -12.26 21.47
CA ILE A 289 -9.81 -11.28 20.50
C ILE A 289 -10.62 -11.41 19.22
N VAL A 290 -10.98 -10.26 18.64
CA VAL A 290 -11.38 -10.12 17.24
C VAL A 290 -10.37 -9.22 16.55
N ALA A 291 -9.68 -9.75 15.55
CA ALA A 291 -8.60 -9.06 14.89
C ALA A 291 -8.90 -8.76 13.41
N LYS A 292 -8.40 -7.64 12.92
CA LYS A 292 -8.28 -7.42 11.48
C LYS A 292 -7.19 -8.34 10.93
N GLN A 293 -7.49 -9.02 9.85
CA GLN A 293 -6.58 -9.94 9.19
C GLN A 293 -6.37 -9.53 7.75
N THR A 294 -5.13 -9.42 7.33
CA THR A 294 -4.72 -9.17 5.95
C THR A 294 -3.92 -10.33 5.36
N SER A 295 -3.41 -11.19 6.23
CA SER A 295 -2.69 -12.41 5.90
C SER A 295 -3.48 -13.65 6.39
N ARG A 296 -2.88 -14.84 6.29
CA ARG A 296 -3.46 -16.06 6.87
C ARG A 296 -2.77 -16.50 8.18
N LEU A 297 -1.96 -15.62 8.77
CA LEU A 297 -1.15 -15.99 9.93
C LEU A 297 -2.00 -16.35 11.15
N LEU A 298 -3.00 -15.52 11.46
CA LEU A 298 -3.87 -15.74 12.64
C LEU A 298 -4.70 -17.02 12.52
N SER A 299 -4.96 -17.50 11.30
CA SER A 299 -5.66 -18.78 11.09
C SER A 299 -4.85 -20.01 11.52
N GLN A 300 -3.55 -19.85 11.75
CA GLN A 300 -2.66 -20.94 12.19
C GLN A 300 -2.53 -21.02 13.73
N ILE A 301 -3.12 -20.07 14.47
CA ILE A 301 -3.04 -20.00 15.92
C ILE A 301 -4.14 -20.85 16.55
N GLN A 302 -3.81 -21.53 17.68
CA GLN A 302 -4.75 -22.28 18.49
C GLN A 302 -4.64 -21.81 19.96
N PRO A 303 -5.75 -21.53 20.66
CA PRO A 303 -7.13 -21.49 20.14
C PRO A 303 -7.33 -20.44 19.03
N LYS A 304 -8.35 -20.62 18.19
CA LYS A 304 -8.58 -19.73 17.05
C LYS A 304 -8.88 -18.31 17.49
N VAL A 305 -8.17 -17.35 16.87
CA VAL A 305 -8.52 -15.93 16.87
C VAL A 305 -9.65 -15.71 15.88
N GLU A 306 -10.70 -15.02 16.27
CA GLU A 306 -11.74 -14.59 15.33
C GLU A 306 -11.24 -13.39 14.52
N THR A 307 -11.50 -13.39 13.22
CA THR A 307 -10.92 -12.40 12.33
C THR A 307 -11.94 -11.78 11.39
N ILE A 308 -11.65 -10.56 10.98
CA ILE A 308 -12.35 -9.82 9.91
C ILE A 308 -11.31 -9.48 8.85
N TYR A 309 -11.58 -9.88 7.61
CA TYR A 309 -10.59 -9.79 6.53
C TYR A 309 -10.64 -8.46 5.79
N GLU A 310 -9.45 -7.92 5.50
CA GLU A 310 -9.21 -6.78 4.60
C GLU A 310 -8.34 -7.24 3.42
N ASP A 311 -8.84 -7.07 2.18
CA ASP A 311 -8.12 -7.45 0.97
C ASP A 311 -7.22 -6.31 0.47
N LEU A 312 -6.00 -6.25 0.95
CA LEU A 312 -5.00 -5.26 0.54
C LEU A 312 -4.55 -5.44 -0.92
N THR A 313 -4.60 -6.67 -1.46
CA THR A 313 -4.25 -6.90 -2.87
C THR A 313 -5.31 -6.27 -3.77
N ALA A 314 -6.59 -6.48 -3.47
CA ALA A 314 -7.68 -5.84 -4.18
C ALA A 314 -7.64 -4.30 -4.03
N ALA A 315 -7.27 -3.80 -2.82
CA ALA A 315 -7.07 -2.37 -2.61
C ALA A 315 -5.97 -1.81 -3.52
N GLY A 316 -4.81 -2.47 -3.58
CA GLY A 316 -3.72 -2.09 -4.46
C GLY A 316 -4.11 -2.08 -5.94
N GLU A 317 -4.82 -3.10 -6.39
CA GLU A 317 -5.32 -3.18 -7.77
C GLU A 317 -6.29 -2.04 -8.08
N ALA A 318 -7.22 -1.75 -7.17
CA ALA A 318 -8.16 -0.63 -7.33
C ALA A 318 -7.43 0.72 -7.37
N MET A 319 -6.47 0.96 -6.46
CA MET A 319 -5.67 2.20 -6.47
C MET A 319 -4.93 2.40 -7.80
N GLY A 320 -4.32 1.34 -8.32
CA GLY A 320 -3.63 1.41 -9.61
C GLY A 320 -4.56 1.80 -10.75
N ARG A 321 -5.74 1.18 -10.82
CA ARG A 321 -6.76 1.52 -11.84
C ARG A 321 -7.28 2.94 -11.70
N LEU A 322 -7.57 3.40 -10.48
CA LEU A 322 -8.02 4.76 -10.22
C LEU A 322 -6.94 5.79 -10.59
N LEU A 323 -5.68 5.51 -10.28
CA LEU A 323 -4.59 6.41 -10.62
C LEU A 323 -4.37 6.53 -12.14
N ILE A 324 -4.45 5.43 -12.88
CA ILE A 324 -4.37 5.48 -14.36
C ILE A 324 -5.46 6.40 -14.94
N LYS A 325 -6.70 6.31 -14.42
CA LYS A 325 -7.79 7.19 -14.80
C LYS A 325 -7.49 8.65 -14.47
N ARG A 326 -6.96 8.94 -13.26
CA ARG A 326 -6.54 10.28 -12.85
C ARG A 326 -5.44 10.86 -13.75
N ILE A 327 -4.43 10.06 -14.11
CA ILE A 327 -3.38 10.46 -15.05
C ILE A 327 -3.97 10.71 -16.46
N GLY A 328 -5.03 9.98 -16.80
CA GLY A 328 -5.80 10.18 -18.03
C GLY A 328 -6.67 11.44 -18.04
N GLY A 329 -6.77 12.16 -16.91
CA GLY A 329 -7.56 13.40 -16.78
C GLY A 329 -8.99 13.18 -16.31
N GLU A 330 -9.39 11.94 -15.90
CA GLU A 330 -10.71 11.70 -15.33
C GLU A 330 -10.84 12.46 -14.01
N PRO A 331 -11.94 13.22 -13.75
CA PRO A 331 -12.12 13.97 -12.54
C PRO A 331 -12.14 13.08 -11.30
N ALA A 332 -11.79 13.63 -10.12
CA ALA A 332 -11.68 12.84 -8.90
C ALA A 332 -13.03 12.42 -8.31
N GLU A 333 -14.09 13.16 -8.66
CA GLU A 333 -15.46 12.88 -8.26
C GLU A 333 -15.88 11.49 -8.75
N GLY A 334 -16.26 10.61 -7.80
CA GLY A 334 -16.61 9.22 -8.12
C GLY A 334 -15.42 8.25 -8.25
N LEU A 335 -14.18 8.72 -8.23
CA LEU A 335 -13.01 7.85 -8.19
C LEU A 335 -12.66 7.44 -6.77
N HIS A 336 -13.58 6.73 -6.11
CA HIS A 336 -13.37 6.23 -4.77
C HIS A 336 -13.96 4.83 -4.61
N LEU A 337 -13.36 4.07 -3.70
CA LEU A 337 -13.82 2.75 -3.31
C LEU A 337 -13.71 2.61 -1.80
N LEU A 338 -14.82 2.24 -1.15
CA LEU A 338 -14.85 1.82 0.24
C LEU A 338 -15.03 0.30 0.29
N GLN A 339 -14.04 -0.42 0.78
CA GLN A 339 -14.09 -1.87 0.95
C GLN A 339 -14.82 -2.22 2.24
N SER A 340 -15.85 -3.06 2.14
CA SER A 340 -16.58 -3.56 3.30
C SER A 340 -15.81 -4.70 3.99
N PRO A 341 -15.89 -4.81 5.34
CA PRO A 341 -15.34 -5.93 6.09
C PRO A 341 -15.92 -7.28 5.65
N GLN A 342 -15.06 -8.27 5.48
CA GLN A 342 -15.49 -9.64 5.23
C GLN A 342 -15.48 -10.40 6.56
N LEU A 343 -16.68 -10.64 7.10
CA LEU A 343 -16.86 -11.33 8.36
C LEU A 343 -16.69 -12.83 8.17
N ALA A 344 -15.78 -13.43 8.94
CA ALA A 344 -15.51 -14.87 8.94
C ALA A 344 -15.70 -15.45 10.34
N PHE A 345 -16.82 -15.13 10.98
CA PHE A 345 -17.13 -15.69 12.29
C PHE A 345 -17.73 -17.09 12.15
N PRO A 346 -17.33 -18.06 12.99
CA PRO A 346 -18.00 -19.36 13.02
C PRO A 346 -19.49 -19.15 13.32
N THR A 347 -20.35 -19.74 12.52
CA THR A 347 -21.77 -19.95 12.89
C THR A 347 -21.81 -20.88 14.09
N ASN A 348 -22.38 -20.43 15.18
CA ASN A 348 -22.64 -21.26 16.39
C ASN A 348 -23.57 -22.41 16.04
#